data_23b4358a3563394d97c8c881fd0dc889
#
_entry.id   23b4358a3563394d97c8c881fd0dc889
#
_cell.length_a   1.000
_cell.length_b   1.000
_cell.length_c   1.000
_cell.angle_alpha   90.00
_cell.angle_beta   90.00
_cell.angle_gamma   90.00
#
_symmetry.space_group_name_H-M   'P 1'
#
loop_
_entity.id
_entity.type
_entity.pdbx_description
1 polymer ?
#
loop_
_entity_poly.entity_id
_entity_poly.type
_entity_poly.pdbx_seq_one_letter_code
_entity_poly.pdbx_strand_id
1 'polypeptide(L)'
;SFNDLLMQGGILIIDYGSQYTQLIARRIREINVYCEIHPYNKVSLKLLKKLKPNGFVLSGGPNSILDKGSPKIPQCMKFISKPILGICYGLQLLTNDRGGKIKKSLSREYGHAKLKILRSSEILPKEWINKSPSVWMSHGDSVSYVPKNFQIIAKSNNNIISIIESKKEKIFGLQFHPEVHHTKYGKDLIRNFVFK
;
A
#
# COMPACT_ATOMS: atom_id res chain seq x y z
N SER A 1 -11.96 0.66 -29.12
CA SER A 1 -13.31 1.20 -28.93
C SER A 1 -13.31 2.29 -27.86
N PHE A 2 -14.37 3.08 -27.79
CA PHE A 2 -14.53 4.11 -26.75
C PHE A 2 -14.48 3.49 -25.35
N ASN A 3 -15.04 2.28 -25.19
CA ASN A 3 -14.98 1.54 -23.93
C ASN A 3 -13.53 1.13 -23.58
N ASP A 4 -12.73 0.77 -24.58
CA ASP A 4 -11.31 0.42 -24.33
C ASP A 4 -10.51 1.64 -23.89
N LEU A 5 -10.80 2.82 -24.41
CA LEU A 5 -10.16 4.06 -23.98
C LEU A 5 -10.52 4.43 -22.54
N LEU A 6 -11.77 4.20 -22.13
CA LEU A 6 -12.22 4.43 -20.75
C LEU A 6 -11.58 3.47 -19.76
N MET A 7 -11.16 2.29 -20.21
CA MET A 7 -10.53 1.27 -19.37
C MET A 7 -9.03 1.45 -19.23
N GLN A 8 -8.44 2.42 -19.94
CA GLN A 8 -7.00 2.70 -19.84
C GLN A 8 -6.71 3.76 -18.80
N GLY A 9 -5.57 3.64 -18.16
CA GLY A 9 -5.19 4.52 -17.06
C GLY A 9 -5.77 4.07 -15.73
N GLY A 10 -5.88 5.00 -14.78
CA GLY A 10 -6.40 4.70 -13.45
C GLY A 10 -5.45 3.85 -12.61
N ILE A 11 -6.03 3.10 -11.68
CA ILE A 11 -5.29 2.33 -10.69
C ILE A 11 -5.56 0.83 -10.85
N LEU A 12 -4.49 0.05 -10.88
CA LEU A 12 -4.59 -1.41 -10.78
C LEU A 12 -4.37 -1.81 -9.32
N ILE A 13 -5.39 -2.42 -8.72
CA ILE A 13 -5.31 -2.98 -7.38
C ILE A 13 -4.94 -4.45 -7.51
N ILE A 14 -3.80 -4.82 -6.95
CA ILE A 14 -3.33 -6.21 -6.94
C ILE A 14 -3.77 -6.84 -5.63
N ASP A 15 -4.60 -7.87 -5.72
CA ASP A 15 -5.26 -8.50 -4.57
C ASP A 15 -4.42 -9.66 -4.04
N TYR A 16 -4.06 -9.55 -2.77
CA TYR A 16 -3.35 -10.59 -2.02
C TYR A 16 -4.24 -11.31 -1.01
N GLY A 17 -5.55 -11.18 -1.15
CA GLY A 17 -6.51 -11.91 -0.33
C GLY A 17 -7.03 -11.16 0.88
N SER A 18 -6.84 -9.84 0.95
CA SER A 18 -7.39 -9.03 2.02
C SER A 18 -8.92 -9.03 2.01
N GLN A 19 -9.53 -9.12 3.18
CA GLN A 19 -10.97 -8.91 3.33
C GLN A 19 -11.39 -7.47 2.99
N TYR A 20 -10.44 -6.54 2.91
CA TYR A 20 -10.69 -5.11 2.66
C TYR A 20 -10.36 -4.65 1.25
N THR A 21 -9.99 -5.55 0.34
CA THR A 21 -9.57 -5.16 -1.03
C THR A 21 -10.69 -4.39 -1.77
N GLN A 22 -11.95 -4.80 -1.60
CA GLN A 22 -13.07 -4.10 -2.23
C GLN A 22 -13.24 -2.67 -1.69
N LEU A 23 -12.87 -2.43 -0.44
CA LEU A 23 -12.91 -1.08 0.14
C LEU A 23 -11.87 -0.16 -0.50
N ILE A 24 -10.71 -0.69 -0.89
CA ILE A 24 -9.69 0.09 -1.62
C ILE A 24 -10.31 0.61 -2.93
N ALA A 25 -10.94 -0.29 -3.69
CA ALA A 25 -11.61 0.08 -4.94
C ALA A 25 -12.71 1.11 -4.72
N ARG A 26 -13.50 0.94 -3.66
CA ARG A 26 -14.56 1.88 -3.30
C ARG A 26 -14.00 3.29 -3.05
N ARG A 27 -12.91 3.39 -2.26
CA ARG A 27 -12.29 4.68 -1.96
C ARG A 27 -11.77 5.38 -3.22
N ILE A 28 -11.18 4.63 -4.14
CA ILE A 28 -10.68 5.16 -5.41
C ILE A 28 -11.85 5.61 -6.31
N ARG A 29 -12.92 4.83 -6.38
CA ARG A 29 -14.11 5.16 -7.19
C ARG A 29 -14.87 6.37 -6.64
N GLU A 30 -14.86 6.56 -5.32
CA GLU A 30 -15.48 7.73 -4.67
C GLU A 30 -14.86 9.06 -5.13
N ILE A 31 -13.61 9.03 -5.59
CA ILE A 31 -12.93 10.23 -6.12
C ILE A 31 -12.90 10.24 -7.64
N ASN A 32 -13.80 9.49 -8.28
CA ASN A 32 -14.01 9.43 -9.73
C ASN A 32 -12.78 8.96 -10.52
N VAL A 33 -12.01 8.05 -9.96
CA VAL A 33 -10.86 7.44 -10.64
C VAL A 33 -11.20 5.99 -10.98
N TYR A 34 -10.88 5.60 -12.21
CA TYR A 34 -11.05 4.23 -12.66
C TYR A 34 -10.09 3.30 -11.94
N CYS A 35 -10.55 2.13 -11.54
CA CYS A 35 -9.69 1.10 -10.99
C CYS A 35 -10.26 -0.30 -11.28
N GLU A 36 -9.35 -1.28 -11.31
CA GLU A 36 -9.70 -2.69 -11.41
C GLU A 36 -8.94 -3.46 -10.35
N ILE A 37 -9.54 -4.56 -9.89
CA ILE A 37 -8.93 -5.51 -8.95
C ILE A 37 -8.56 -6.77 -9.72
N HIS A 38 -7.32 -7.20 -9.61
CA HIS A 38 -6.86 -8.46 -10.17
C HIS A 38 -6.04 -9.22 -9.14
N PRO A 39 -6.25 -10.54 -8.99
CA PRO A 39 -5.41 -11.36 -8.12
C PRO A 39 -3.94 -11.29 -8.56
N TYR A 40 -3.03 -11.34 -7.60
CA TYR A 40 -1.58 -11.23 -7.87
C TYR A 40 -1.09 -12.24 -8.91
N ASN A 41 -1.65 -13.45 -8.92
CA ASN A 41 -1.25 -14.52 -9.83
C ASN A 41 -1.90 -14.41 -11.23
N LYS A 42 -2.74 -13.43 -11.44
CA LYS A 42 -3.39 -13.14 -12.74
C LYS A 42 -2.86 -11.87 -13.40
N VAL A 43 -1.97 -11.17 -12.75
CA VAL A 43 -1.36 -9.96 -13.33
C VAL A 43 -0.24 -10.36 -14.28
N SER A 44 -0.39 -10.01 -15.55
CA SER A 44 0.53 -10.34 -16.63
C SER A 44 0.94 -9.09 -17.41
N LEU A 45 2.01 -9.19 -18.18
CA LEU A 45 2.42 -8.10 -19.06
C LEU A 45 1.32 -7.75 -20.08
N LYS A 46 0.60 -8.76 -20.57
CA LYS A 46 -0.56 -8.56 -21.48
C LYS A 46 -1.62 -7.71 -20.82
N LEU A 47 -1.97 -8.00 -19.56
CA LEU A 47 -2.95 -7.22 -18.80
C LEU A 47 -2.48 -5.77 -18.63
N LEU A 48 -1.20 -5.57 -18.28
CA LEU A 48 -0.65 -4.23 -18.08
C LEU A 48 -0.65 -3.42 -19.38
N LYS A 49 -0.36 -4.06 -20.51
CA LYS A 49 -0.41 -3.40 -21.82
C LYS A 49 -1.84 -3.01 -22.21
N LYS A 50 -2.82 -3.79 -21.78
CA LYS A 50 -4.24 -3.51 -22.03
C LYS A 50 -4.75 -2.37 -21.15
N LEU A 51 -4.47 -2.41 -19.85
CA LEU A 51 -5.00 -1.45 -18.87
C LEU A 51 -4.21 -0.15 -18.83
N LYS A 52 -2.92 -0.20 -19.06
CA LYS A 52 -1.99 0.95 -18.97
C LYS A 52 -2.23 1.76 -17.70
N PRO A 53 -2.13 1.14 -16.52
CA PRO A 53 -2.44 1.84 -15.27
C PRO A 53 -1.43 2.96 -14.99
N ASN A 54 -1.91 4.02 -14.35
CA ASN A 54 -1.08 5.15 -13.92
C ASN A 54 -0.46 4.92 -12.55
N GLY A 55 -0.96 3.94 -11.81
CA GLY A 55 -0.43 3.58 -10.51
C GLY A 55 -0.96 2.23 -10.05
N PHE A 56 -0.35 1.72 -8.99
CA PHE A 56 -0.66 0.40 -8.44
C PHE A 56 -0.92 0.49 -6.94
N VAL A 57 -1.86 -0.32 -6.47
CA VAL A 57 -2.04 -0.55 -5.04
C VAL A 57 -1.87 -2.05 -4.78
N LEU A 58 -0.96 -2.41 -3.88
CA LEU A 58 -0.81 -3.78 -3.41
C LEU A 58 -1.61 -3.91 -2.12
N SER A 59 -2.60 -4.78 -2.12
CA SER A 59 -3.48 -4.96 -0.97
C SER A 59 -2.79 -5.67 0.19
N GLY A 60 -3.45 -5.71 1.33
CA GLY A 60 -3.11 -6.63 2.41
C GLY A 60 -3.44 -8.09 2.05
N GLY A 61 -3.13 -8.99 2.95
CA GLY A 61 -3.42 -10.40 2.78
C GLY A 61 -3.09 -11.19 4.04
N PRO A 62 -3.56 -12.45 4.12
CA PRO A 62 -3.37 -13.28 5.30
C PRO A 62 -1.99 -13.95 5.40
N ASN A 63 -1.19 -13.88 4.34
CA ASN A 63 0.08 -14.58 4.27
C ASN A 63 1.19 -13.83 5.02
N SER A 64 2.25 -14.56 5.37
CA SER A 64 3.49 -14.00 5.88
C SER A 64 4.56 -14.03 4.80
N ILE A 65 5.31 -12.94 4.66
CA ILE A 65 6.50 -12.88 3.79
C ILE A 65 7.53 -13.94 4.18
N LEU A 66 7.55 -14.31 5.47
CA LEU A 66 8.52 -15.25 6.02
C LEU A 66 8.19 -16.70 5.68
N ASP A 67 6.97 -16.97 5.22
CA ASP A 67 6.55 -18.31 4.83
C ASP A 67 7.05 -18.66 3.43
N LYS A 68 7.49 -19.92 3.28
CA LYS A 68 7.90 -20.43 1.98
C LYS A 68 6.70 -20.46 1.03
N GLY A 69 6.93 -19.98 -0.19
CA GLY A 69 5.88 -19.95 -1.22
C GLY A 69 4.85 -18.83 -1.04
N SER A 70 5.11 -17.86 -0.17
CA SER A 70 4.22 -16.71 -0.01
C SER A 70 4.06 -15.93 -1.33
N PRO A 71 2.88 -15.31 -1.56
CA PRO A 71 2.65 -14.52 -2.79
C PRO A 71 3.68 -13.43 -3.00
N LYS A 72 4.12 -13.27 -4.24
CA LYS A 72 5.17 -12.31 -4.64
C LYS A 72 4.60 -11.15 -5.44
N ILE A 73 5.42 -10.14 -5.67
CA ILE A 73 5.11 -9.09 -6.64
C ILE A 73 5.14 -9.72 -8.04
N PRO A 74 4.13 -9.44 -8.90
CA PRO A 74 4.14 -9.94 -10.27
C PRO A 74 5.42 -9.53 -11.00
N GLN A 75 6.07 -10.49 -11.68
CA GLN A 75 7.36 -10.25 -12.34
C GLN A 75 7.29 -9.15 -13.40
N CYS A 76 6.15 -9.01 -14.07
CA CYS A 76 5.98 -7.98 -15.10
C CYS A 76 6.08 -6.56 -14.54
N MET A 77 5.90 -6.37 -13.23
CA MET A 77 6.03 -5.05 -12.59
C MET A 77 7.47 -4.54 -12.52
N LYS A 78 8.46 -5.39 -12.75
CA LYS A 78 9.88 -4.98 -12.80
C LYS A 78 10.17 -3.98 -13.92
N PHE A 79 9.34 -4.00 -14.96
CA PHE A 79 9.51 -3.15 -16.15
C PHE A 79 8.66 -1.87 -16.09
N ILE A 80 8.03 -1.60 -14.96
CA ILE A 80 7.08 -0.50 -14.82
C ILE A 80 7.57 0.49 -13.78
N SER A 81 7.61 1.77 -14.20
CA SER A 81 8.04 2.89 -13.36
C SER A 81 6.85 3.80 -13.06
N LYS A 82 5.88 3.29 -12.32
CA LYS A 82 4.69 4.02 -11.90
C LYS A 82 4.59 4.03 -10.38
N PRO A 83 3.87 4.99 -9.80
CA PRO A 83 3.67 5.04 -8.35
C PRO A 83 3.02 3.76 -7.82
N ILE A 84 3.48 3.32 -6.64
CA ILE A 84 2.98 2.12 -5.97
C ILE A 84 2.66 2.45 -4.51
N LEU A 85 1.48 2.05 -4.06
CA LEU A 85 1.10 2.08 -2.65
C LEU A 85 0.94 0.64 -2.16
N GLY A 86 1.75 0.23 -1.18
CA GLY A 86 1.61 -1.07 -0.53
C GLY A 86 0.93 -0.95 0.82
N ILE A 87 -0.10 -1.76 1.06
CA ILE A 87 -0.89 -1.75 2.29
C ILE A 87 -0.67 -3.07 3.03
N CYS A 88 -0.27 -3.01 4.30
CA CYS A 88 -0.08 -4.17 5.18
C CYS A 88 0.86 -5.21 4.54
N TYR A 89 0.36 -6.35 4.07
CA TYR A 89 1.16 -7.32 3.32
C TYR A 89 1.87 -6.68 2.12
N GLY A 90 1.20 -5.76 1.42
CA GLY A 90 1.78 -5.02 0.29
C GLY A 90 2.99 -4.18 0.68
N LEU A 91 2.98 -3.55 1.85
CA LEU A 91 4.17 -2.87 2.40
C LEU A 91 5.31 -3.86 2.60
N GLN A 92 5.02 -4.99 3.20
CA GLN A 92 6.03 -6.00 3.51
C GLN A 92 6.64 -6.60 2.23
N LEU A 93 5.81 -6.82 1.20
CA LEU A 93 6.26 -7.25 -0.12
C LEU A 93 7.24 -6.25 -0.73
N LEU A 94 6.88 -4.97 -0.76
CA LEU A 94 7.73 -3.91 -1.31
C LEU A 94 9.04 -3.80 -0.54
N THR A 95 8.96 -3.86 0.78
CA THR A 95 10.15 -3.82 1.65
C THR A 95 11.10 -4.97 1.32
N ASN A 96 10.58 -6.19 1.27
CA ASN A 96 11.38 -7.38 0.99
C ASN A 96 11.95 -7.37 -0.43
N ASP A 97 11.14 -6.99 -1.41
CA ASP A 97 11.56 -6.93 -2.82
C ASP A 97 12.71 -5.93 -3.05
N ARG A 98 12.75 -4.85 -2.29
CA ARG A 98 13.76 -3.79 -2.41
C ARG A 98 14.96 -3.95 -1.48
N GLY A 99 15.08 -5.10 -0.80
CA GLY A 99 16.24 -5.42 0.04
C GLY A 99 16.11 -5.04 1.51
N GLY A 100 14.93 -4.64 1.95
CA GLY A 100 14.64 -4.47 3.37
C GLY A 100 14.37 -5.81 4.05
N LYS A 101 14.02 -5.77 5.32
CA LYS A 101 13.80 -6.97 6.12
C LYS A 101 12.49 -6.90 6.89
N ILE A 102 11.86 -8.07 6.99
CA ILE A 102 10.63 -8.28 7.76
C ILE A 102 10.97 -9.22 8.91
N LYS A 103 10.39 -8.96 10.07
CA LYS A 103 10.51 -9.83 11.24
C LYS A 103 9.14 -10.23 11.76
N LYS A 104 9.08 -11.39 12.41
CA LYS A 104 7.92 -11.77 13.20
C LYS A 104 7.90 -10.85 14.43
N SER A 105 6.82 -10.09 14.56
CA SER A 105 6.74 -9.12 15.66
C SER A 105 6.35 -9.80 16.96
N LEU A 106 7.03 -9.42 18.05
CA LEU A 106 6.62 -9.77 19.41
C LEU A 106 5.38 -8.97 19.81
N SER A 107 5.22 -7.78 19.24
CA SER A 107 4.08 -6.90 19.46
C SER A 107 3.16 -6.96 18.25
N ARG A 108 2.21 -7.88 18.27
CA ARG A 108 1.16 -7.93 17.25
C ARG A 108 0.21 -6.76 17.48
N GLU A 109 -0.18 -6.12 16.39
CA GLU A 109 -1.12 -5.01 16.46
C GLU A 109 -2.43 -5.38 15.75
N TYR A 110 -3.50 -5.48 16.51
CA TYR A 110 -4.85 -5.68 16.00
C TYR A 110 -5.75 -4.63 16.63
N GLY A 111 -6.38 -3.80 15.80
CA GLY A 111 -7.20 -2.70 16.26
C GLY A 111 -6.53 -1.35 16.09
N HIS A 112 -6.93 -0.39 16.92
CA HIS A 112 -6.40 0.97 16.83
C HIS A 112 -4.96 1.08 17.35
N ALA A 113 -4.16 1.85 16.62
CA ALA A 113 -2.84 2.27 17.05
C ALA A 113 -2.68 3.75 16.74
N LYS A 114 -1.90 4.45 17.57
CA LYS A 114 -1.59 5.86 17.34
C LYS A 114 -0.27 5.98 16.59
N LEU A 115 -0.22 6.89 15.61
CA LEU A 115 1.00 7.14 14.86
C LEU A 115 1.75 8.34 15.42
N LYS A 116 3.07 8.22 15.42
CA LYS A 116 4.00 9.33 15.58
C LYS A 116 4.55 9.65 14.20
N ILE A 117 4.22 10.84 13.67
CA ILE A 117 4.72 11.31 12.39
C ILE A 117 6.13 11.86 12.61
N LEU A 118 7.10 11.30 11.89
CA LEU A 118 8.52 11.64 12.05
C LEU A 118 9.02 12.57 10.94
N ARG A 119 8.40 12.52 9.77
CA ARG A 119 8.79 13.31 8.60
C ARG A 119 7.56 13.70 7.81
N SER A 120 7.66 14.78 7.03
CA SER A 120 6.61 15.17 6.10
C SER A 120 6.55 14.21 4.91
N SER A 121 5.37 14.04 4.33
CA SER A 121 5.15 13.29 3.11
C SER A 121 3.93 13.84 2.40
N GLU A 122 3.97 13.81 1.08
CA GLU A 122 2.88 14.32 0.23
C GLU A 122 1.58 13.49 0.38
N ILE A 123 1.67 12.24 0.83
CA ILE A 123 0.48 11.41 1.01
C ILE A 123 -0.24 11.67 2.33
N LEU A 124 0.41 12.32 3.30
CA LEU A 124 -0.21 12.55 4.61
C LEU A 124 -1.40 13.51 4.47
N PRO A 125 -2.56 13.15 5.03
CA PRO A 125 -3.67 14.08 5.14
C PRO A 125 -3.26 15.33 5.93
N LYS A 126 -3.72 16.50 5.53
CA LYS A 126 -3.43 17.74 6.26
C LYS A 126 -3.89 17.69 7.71
N GLU A 127 -4.95 16.93 7.99
CA GLU A 127 -5.51 16.72 9.33
C GLU A 127 -4.57 15.93 10.26
N TRP A 128 -3.53 15.28 9.69
CA TRP A 128 -2.54 14.52 10.47
C TRP A 128 -1.31 15.35 10.86
N ILE A 129 -1.15 16.53 10.27
CA ILE A 129 0.01 17.38 10.54
C ILE A 129 -0.01 17.83 12.00
N ASN A 130 1.10 17.60 12.73
CA ASN A 130 1.25 17.90 14.15
C ASN A 130 0.22 17.17 15.06
N LYS A 131 -0.27 16.02 14.61
CA LYS A 131 -1.21 15.17 15.34
C LYS A 131 -0.67 13.77 15.51
N SER A 132 -1.31 13.00 16.38
CA SER A 132 -1.06 11.56 16.55
C SER A 132 -2.31 10.81 16.06
N PRO A 133 -2.45 10.62 14.75
CA PRO A 133 -3.66 10.01 14.20
C PRO A 133 -3.81 8.57 14.65
N SER A 134 -5.07 8.15 14.82
CA SER A 134 -5.44 6.78 15.11
C SER A 134 -5.69 6.05 13.80
N VAL A 135 -5.06 4.89 13.65
CA VAL A 135 -5.15 4.06 12.45
C VAL A 135 -5.54 2.64 12.82
N TRP A 136 -6.05 1.88 11.85
CA TRP A 136 -6.42 0.49 12.05
C TRP A 136 -5.30 -0.44 11.63
N MET A 137 -4.82 -1.24 12.58
CA MET A 137 -3.78 -2.24 12.38
C MET A 137 -4.37 -3.65 12.36
N SER A 138 -3.78 -4.52 11.57
CA SER A 138 -4.10 -5.96 11.55
C SER A 138 -2.88 -6.72 11.02
N HIS A 139 -1.86 -6.88 11.86
CA HIS A 139 -0.62 -7.55 11.43
C HIS A 139 0.11 -8.24 12.56
N GLY A 140 0.81 -9.33 12.22
CA GLY A 140 1.71 -10.05 13.13
C GLY A 140 3.18 -9.83 12.79
N ASP A 141 3.50 -9.62 11.52
CA ASP A 141 4.85 -9.31 11.05
C ASP A 141 5.02 -7.81 10.87
N SER A 142 6.26 -7.34 10.94
CA SER A 142 6.56 -5.92 10.77
C SER A 142 7.90 -5.70 10.08
N VAL A 143 8.07 -4.50 9.53
CA VAL A 143 9.32 -4.09 8.91
C VAL A 143 10.37 -3.89 10.01
N SER A 144 11.51 -4.57 9.88
CA SER A 144 12.64 -4.40 10.81
C SER A 144 13.75 -3.54 10.21
N TYR A 145 13.86 -3.49 8.88
CA TYR A 145 14.85 -2.71 8.17
C TYR A 145 14.28 -2.19 6.87
N VAL A 146 14.32 -0.87 6.68
CA VAL A 146 13.83 -0.26 5.43
C VAL A 146 14.88 -0.36 4.34
N PRO A 147 14.46 -0.51 3.07
CA PRO A 147 15.42 -0.58 1.96
C PRO A 147 16.18 0.74 1.79
N LYS A 148 17.31 0.66 1.10
CA LYS A 148 18.06 1.84 0.69
C LYS A 148 17.17 2.77 -0.14
N ASN A 149 17.31 4.07 0.05
CA ASN A 149 16.51 5.13 -0.60
C ASN A 149 15.06 5.24 -0.10
N PHE A 150 14.73 4.52 0.98
CA PHE A 150 13.45 4.68 1.66
C PHE A 150 13.64 5.44 2.97
N GLN A 151 12.65 6.20 3.33
CA GLN A 151 12.60 6.92 4.62
C GLN A 151 11.42 6.44 5.44
N ILE A 152 11.62 6.41 6.75
CA ILE A 152 10.53 6.13 7.71
C ILE A 152 9.80 7.45 7.94
N ILE A 153 8.51 7.47 7.59
CA ILE A 153 7.66 8.66 7.76
C ILE A 153 6.95 8.63 9.10
N ALA A 154 6.52 7.44 9.55
CA ALA A 154 5.80 7.30 10.81
C ALA A 154 6.05 5.96 11.47
N LYS A 155 5.93 5.93 12.79
CA LYS A 155 5.92 4.72 13.62
C LYS A 155 4.68 4.73 14.51
N SER A 156 4.22 3.53 14.90
CA SER A 156 3.15 3.42 15.87
C SER A 156 3.66 3.66 17.30
N ASN A 157 2.73 3.83 18.23
CA ASN A 157 3.04 3.93 19.66
C ASN A 157 3.68 2.64 20.22
N ASN A 158 3.65 1.53 19.49
CA ASN A 158 4.37 0.30 19.79
C ASN A 158 5.73 0.23 19.08
N ASN A 159 6.20 1.36 18.55
CA ASN A 159 7.48 1.48 17.84
C ASN A 159 7.55 0.63 16.55
N ILE A 160 6.41 0.35 15.93
CA ILE A 160 6.31 -0.37 14.65
C ILE A 160 6.43 0.63 13.50
N ILE A 161 7.29 0.34 12.53
CA ILE A 161 7.40 1.13 11.30
C ILE A 161 6.07 1.06 10.56
N SER A 162 5.41 2.19 10.39
CA SER A 162 4.02 2.25 9.93
C SER A 162 3.84 2.92 8.58
N ILE A 163 4.71 3.85 8.21
CA ILE A 163 4.74 4.48 6.88
C ILE A 163 6.18 4.58 6.42
N ILE A 164 6.46 4.11 5.21
CA ILE A 164 7.73 4.30 4.53
C ILE A 164 7.50 4.91 3.16
N GLU A 165 8.52 5.58 2.64
CA GLU A 165 8.43 6.29 1.36
C GLU A 165 9.77 6.28 0.64
N SER A 166 9.73 6.04 -0.68
CA SER A 166 10.82 6.38 -1.59
C SER A 166 10.32 7.47 -2.54
N LYS A 167 10.82 8.70 -2.37
CA LYS A 167 10.45 9.82 -3.26
C LYS A 167 10.92 9.57 -4.68
N LYS A 168 12.10 9.02 -4.83
CA LYS A 168 12.70 8.73 -6.14
C LYS A 168 11.86 7.78 -6.97
N GLU A 169 11.43 6.67 -6.34
CA GLU A 169 10.66 5.63 -7.04
C GLU A 169 9.15 5.85 -6.95
N LYS A 170 8.69 6.83 -6.17
CA LYS A 170 7.27 7.09 -5.91
C LYS A 170 6.57 5.86 -5.33
N ILE A 171 7.23 5.22 -4.36
CA ILE A 171 6.71 4.06 -3.65
C ILE A 171 6.39 4.47 -2.22
N PHE A 172 5.19 4.08 -1.77
CA PHE A 172 4.69 4.35 -0.42
C PHE A 172 4.24 3.03 0.19
N GLY A 173 4.55 2.84 1.46
CA GLY A 173 4.12 1.65 2.17
C GLY A 173 3.46 2.00 3.50
N LEU A 174 2.33 1.35 3.79
CA LEU A 174 1.55 1.55 5.00
C LEU A 174 1.36 0.21 5.71
N GLN A 175 1.66 0.14 7.01
CA GLN A 175 1.37 -1.06 7.79
C GLN A 175 -0.11 -1.14 8.17
N PHE A 176 -0.77 -0.01 8.29
CA PHE A 176 -2.19 0.08 8.62
C PHE A 176 -3.07 0.05 7.37
N HIS A 177 -4.37 -0.09 7.59
CA HIS A 177 -5.39 -0.12 6.54
C HIS A 177 -6.06 1.26 6.42
N PRO A 178 -5.72 2.07 5.39
CA PRO A 178 -6.36 3.38 5.19
C PRO A 178 -7.77 3.27 4.62
N GLU A 179 -8.11 2.13 4.01
CA GLU A 179 -9.38 1.92 3.32
C GLU A 179 -10.55 1.72 4.28
N VAL A 180 -10.30 1.31 5.52
CA VAL A 180 -11.34 1.06 6.51
C VAL A 180 -11.73 2.36 7.23
N HIS A 181 -13.01 2.47 7.63
CA HIS A 181 -13.49 3.69 8.30
C HIS A 181 -12.85 3.93 9.67
N HIS A 182 -12.30 2.90 10.30
CA HIS A 182 -11.57 3.00 11.58
C HIS A 182 -10.29 3.85 11.47
N THR A 183 -9.73 3.99 10.27
CA THR A 183 -8.61 4.90 10.02
C THR A 183 -9.17 6.25 9.58
N LYS A 184 -9.22 7.18 10.51
CA LYS A 184 -9.75 8.51 10.25
C LYS A 184 -8.88 9.26 9.24
N TYR A 185 -9.50 9.83 8.20
CA TYR A 185 -8.83 10.47 7.06
C TYR A 185 -7.99 9.52 6.20
N GLY A 186 -8.18 8.21 6.34
CA GLY A 186 -7.47 7.23 5.51
C GLY A 186 -7.82 7.35 4.03
N LYS A 187 -9.06 7.68 3.70
CA LYS A 187 -9.47 7.93 2.32
C LYS A 187 -8.75 9.13 1.70
N ASP A 188 -8.42 10.15 2.51
CA ASP A 188 -7.67 11.32 2.05
C ASP A 188 -6.23 10.93 1.73
N LEU A 189 -5.65 10.00 2.47
CA LEU A 189 -4.34 9.46 2.18
C LEU A 189 -4.36 8.74 0.82
N ILE A 190 -5.36 7.89 0.57
CA ILE A 190 -5.54 7.19 -0.72
C ILE A 190 -5.70 8.23 -1.83
N ARG A 191 -6.50 9.25 -1.63
CA ARG A 191 -6.70 10.34 -2.59
C ARG A 191 -5.38 11.04 -2.91
N ASN A 192 -4.59 11.37 -1.88
CA ASN A 192 -3.29 12.02 -2.07
C ASN A 192 -2.36 11.15 -2.92
N PHE A 193 -2.37 9.84 -2.69
CA PHE A 193 -1.59 8.91 -3.51
C PHE A 193 -2.07 8.90 -4.96
N VAL A 194 -3.37 8.77 -5.19
CA VAL A 194 -3.95 8.62 -6.53
C VAL A 194 -3.65 9.82 -7.42
N PHE A 195 -3.59 11.02 -6.85
CA PHE A 195 -3.35 12.25 -7.60
C PHE A 195 -1.87 12.67 -7.64
N LYS A 196 -0.95 11.74 -7.36
CA LYS A 196 0.51 11.92 -7.54
C LYS A 196 0.99 11.24 -8.84
#